data_8c0f321a6907a73cb7684cd2c0063bef
#
_entry.id   8c0f321a6907a73cb7684cd2c0063bef
#
_cell.length_a   1.000
_cell.length_b   1.000
_cell.length_c   1.000
_cell.angle_alpha   90.00
_cell.angle_beta   90.00
_cell.angle_gamma   90.00
#
_symmetry.space_group_name_H-M   'P 1'
#
loop_
_entity.id
_entity.type
_entity.pdbx_description
1 polymer ?
#
loop_
_entity_poly.entity_id
_entity_poly.type
_entity_poly.pdbx_seq_one_letter_code
_entity_poly.pdbx_strand_id
1 'polypeptide(L)'
;RNEGLSTQHNPEFTMLEFYWAYSNYEHLMDVTEELIAGLAESILGEKKLLYKGKELNLSPPWPRLSMGAALRRFAGLSAEQTASSAGLLEAFRERGLEPPKAAVAGEPVYGLLLSALFEELCEAHLDQPVFIIDHPVEISPLAKQKPTDPRFTERFELYIGGMEIANAFSELNDPDVQAERFLQQLAAREAGDGEAHRFDADYVRALEHAMPPAGGEGVGIDRLTMIFADRASIRDVILFPLLRPERADAAFEPAPQPATQPATDAAGG
;
A
#
# COMPACT_ATOMS: atom_id res chain seq x y z
N ARG A 1 -0.92 8.24 -9.12
CA ARG A 1 -0.95 6.84 -9.55
C ARG A 1 -2.27 6.50 -10.22
N ASN A 2 -2.26 5.51 -11.10
CA ASN A 2 -3.49 5.03 -11.75
C ASN A 2 -4.24 4.05 -10.83
N GLU A 3 -4.71 4.55 -9.70
CA GLU A 3 -5.47 3.76 -8.73
C GLU A 3 -6.96 4.08 -8.81
N GLY A 4 -7.80 3.10 -8.51
CA GLY A 4 -9.24 3.31 -8.39
C GLY A 4 -9.57 4.22 -7.20
N LEU A 5 -10.68 4.94 -7.26
CA LEU A 5 -11.18 5.73 -6.14
C LEU A 5 -11.83 4.82 -5.09
N SER A 6 -11.33 4.88 -3.85
CA SER A 6 -11.93 4.18 -2.71
C SER A 6 -11.91 5.05 -1.44
N THR A 7 -12.26 4.49 -0.32
CA THR A 7 -12.10 5.16 0.98
C THR A 7 -10.63 5.29 1.41
N GLN A 8 -9.75 4.47 0.84
CA GLN A 8 -8.31 4.42 1.19
C GLN A 8 -7.40 4.87 0.04
N HIS A 9 -7.93 5.08 -1.18
CA HIS A 9 -7.16 5.38 -2.39
C HIS A 9 -7.68 6.64 -3.07
N ASN A 10 -6.75 7.48 -3.48
CA ASN A 10 -6.96 8.65 -4.33
C ASN A 10 -5.82 8.72 -5.35
N PRO A 11 -6.07 9.11 -6.62
CA PRO A 11 -5.02 9.17 -7.65
C PRO A 11 -3.84 10.09 -7.29
N GLU A 12 -4.11 11.14 -6.52
CA GLU A 12 -3.10 12.03 -5.93
C GLU A 12 -3.12 11.88 -4.41
N PHE A 13 -1.95 11.66 -3.82
CA PHE A 13 -1.78 11.49 -2.38
C PHE A 13 -0.37 11.91 -1.95
N THR A 14 -0.18 12.19 -0.67
CA THR A 14 1.08 12.64 -0.10
C THR A 14 1.84 11.46 0.49
N MET A 15 3.12 11.34 0.12
CA MET A 15 4.05 10.38 0.72
C MET A 15 5.28 11.09 1.28
N LEU A 16 5.79 10.56 2.39
CA LEU A 16 7.15 10.79 2.84
C LEU A 16 8.00 9.64 2.32
N GLU A 17 9.03 9.96 1.54
CA GLU A 17 9.98 8.96 1.04
C GLU A 17 11.40 9.35 1.43
N PHE A 18 12.20 8.38 1.83
CA PHE A 18 13.61 8.59 2.14
C PHE A 18 14.43 7.33 1.91
N TYR A 19 15.73 7.53 1.70
CA TYR A 19 16.73 6.48 1.59
C TYR A 19 17.83 6.74 2.61
N TRP A 20 18.27 5.65 3.24
CA TRP A 20 19.33 5.69 4.24
C TRP A 20 20.49 4.77 3.80
N ALA A 21 21.61 5.39 3.39
CA ALA A 21 22.80 4.66 3.00
C ALA A 21 23.40 3.88 4.18
N TYR A 22 23.91 2.69 3.90
CA TYR A 22 24.47 1.75 4.88
C TYR A 22 23.48 1.29 5.95
N SER A 23 22.20 1.28 5.61
CA SER A 23 21.11 0.79 6.42
C SER A 23 20.42 -0.41 5.74
N ASN A 24 19.45 -1.00 6.43
CA ASN A 24 18.63 -2.12 5.96
C ASN A 24 17.19 -1.98 6.46
N TYR A 25 16.32 -2.87 6.03
CA TYR A 25 14.90 -2.85 6.40
C TYR A 25 14.64 -3.01 7.90
N GLU A 26 15.53 -3.63 8.68
CA GLU A 26 15.38 -3.77 10.14
C GLU A 26 15.58 -2.43 10.85
N HIS A 27 16.60 -1.65 10.44
CA HIS A 27 16.81 -0.30 10.95
C HIS A 27 15.63 0.62 10.58
N LEU A 28 15.04 0.43 9.39
CA LEU A 28 13.86 1.22 8.98
C LEU A 28 12.65 0.89 9.85
N MET A 29 12.43 -0.37 10.26
CA MET A 29 11.36 -0.70 11.22
C MET A 29 11.54 0.07 12.54
N ASP A 30 12.76 0.17 13.06
CA ASP A 30 13.04 0.89 14.31
C ASP A 30 12.78 2.41 14.14
N VAL A 31 13.18 2.99 13.00
CA VAL A 31 12.90 4.41 12.68
C VAL A 31 11.41 4.67 12.52
N THR A 32 10.68 3.76 11.87
CA THR A 32 9.24 3.87 11.68
C THR A 32 8.48 3.81 13.01
N GLU A 33 8.88 2.91 13.90
CA GLU A 33 8.34 2.84 15.27
C GLU A 33 8.59 4.15 16.03
N GLU A 34 9.82 4.67 16.01
CA GLU A 34 10.18 5.91 16.69
C GLU A 34 9.42 7.11 16.10
N LEU A 35 9.33 7.22 14.78
CA LEU A 35 8.64 8.28 14.08
C LEU A 35 7.15 8.33 14.47
N ILE A 36 6.43 7.22 14.29
CA ILE A 36 4.98 7.22 14.49
C ILE A 36 4.61 7.30 15.98
N ALA A 37 5.35 6.59 16.85
CA ALA A 37 5.14 6.71 18.30
C ALA A 37 5.50 8.11 18.83
N GLY A 38 6.55 8.74 18.29
CA GLY A 38 6.94 10.10 18.61
C GLY A 38 5.93 11.13 18.15
N LEU A 39 5.34 10.96 16.97
CA LEU A 39 4.23 11.79 16.48
C LEU A 39 3.00 11.67 17.38
N ALA A 40 2.64 10.45 17.80
CA ALA A 40 1.51 10.26 18.72
C ALA A 40 1.73 10.99 20.04
N GLU A 41 2.90 10.83 20.66
CA GLU A 41 3.27 11.54 21.87
C GLU A 41 3.24 13.07 21.71
N SER A 42 3.79 13.57 20.58
CA SER A 42 3.90 15.00 20.31
C SER A 42 2.55 15.67 20.02
N ILE A 43 1.66 14.98 19.29
CA ILE A 43 0.38 15.54 18.83
C ILE A 43 -0.73 15.30 19.85
N LEU A 44 -0.78 14.09 20.42
CA LEU A 44 -1.88 13.67 21.29
C LEU A 44 -1.53 13.66 22.77
N GLY A 45 -0.24 13.74 23.13
CA GLY A 45 0.26 13.61 24.51
C GLY A 45 0.28 12.16 25.01
N GLU A 46 -0.08 11.18 24.19
CA GLU A 46 -0.08 9.75 24.51
C GLU A 46 0.09 8.89 23.26
N LYS A 47 0.51 7.63 23.47
CA LYS A 47 0.71 6.67 22.37
C LYS A 47 -0.51 5.76 22.14
N LYS A 48 -1.69 6.24 22.51
CA LYS A 48 -2.96 5.56 22.28
C LYS A 48 -3.94 6.52 21.65
N LEU A 49 -4.74 6.00 20.73
CA LEU A 49 -5.79 6.78 20.09
C LEU A 49 -6.99 5.87 19.73
N LEU A 50 -8.13 6.50 19.48
CA LEU A 50 -9.28 5.80 18.92
C LEU A 50 -9.29 5.98 17.39
N TYR A 51 -9.48 4.88 16.67
CA TYR A 51 -9.71 4.90 15.23
C TYR A 51 -10.89 3.97 14.89
N LYS A 52 -11.91 4.52 14.26
CA LYS A 52 -13.17 3.82 13.95
C LYS A 52 -13.74 3.07 15.15
N GLY A 53 -13.69 3.68 16.34
CA GLY A 53 -14.18 3.13 17.60
C GLY A 53 -13.32 2.02 18.23
N LYS A 54 -12.15 1.71 17.67
CA LYS A 54 -11.18 0.76 18.25
C LYS A 54 -10.00 1.53 18.86
N GLU A 55 -9.58 1.13 20.06
CA GLU A 55 -8.34 1.65 20.65
C GLU A 55 -7.12 1.07 19.92
N LEU A 56 -6.27 1.93 19.37
CA LEU A 56 -4.97 1.60 18.81
C LEU A 56 -3.88 1.96 19.81
N ASN A 57 -2.94 1.04 20.05
CA ASN A 57 -1.77 1.25 20.89
C ASN A 57 -0.52 1.38 20.01
N LEU A 58 -0.02 2.61 19.85
CA LEU A 58 1.17 2.94 19.08
C LEU A 58 2.48 2.83 19.87
N SER A 59 2.47 2.23 21.07
CA SER A 59 3.69 2.02 21.87
C SER A 59 4.53 0.88 21.27
N PRO A 60 5.81 1.11 20.90
CA PRO A 60 6.69 0.04 20.45
C PRO A 60 7.14 -0.87 21.64
N PRO A 61 7.71 -2.08 21.35
CA PRO A 61 7.92 -2.61 20.01
C PRO A 61 6.65 -3.22 19.40
N TRP A 62 6.49 -3.08 18.09
CA TRP A 62 5.37 -3.68 17.37
C TRP A 62 5.71 -5.09 16.89
N PRO A 63 4.71 -6.00 16.79
CA PRO A 63 4.92 -7.34 16.24
C PRO A 63 5.50 -7.29 14.82
N ARG A 64 6.41 -8.23 14.54
CA ARG A 64 6.99 -8.50 13.21
C ARG A 64 6.55 -9.89 12.81
N LEU A 65 5.63 -10.02 11.86
CA LEU A 65 5.04 -11.28 11.43
C LEU A 65 5.41 -11.55 9.96
N SER A 66 5.90 -12.75 9.67
CA SER A 66 6.00 -13.14 8.27
C SER A 66 4.60 -13.30 7.67
N MET A 67 4.46 -13.08 6.36
CA MET A 67 3.20 -13.26 5.63
C MET A 67 2.60 -14.66 5.88
N GLY A 68 3.42 -15.72 5.85
CA GLY A 68 2.97 -17.05 6.20
C GLY A 68 2.55 -17.22 7.67
N ALA A 69 3.19 -16.51 8.61
CA ALA A 69 2.77 -16.52 10.02
C ALA A 69 1.45 -15.77 10.22
N ALA A 70 1.22 -14.69 9.48
CA ALA A 70 -0.05 -13.99 9.48
C ALA A 70 -1.20 -14.87 8.97
N LEU A 71 -1.01 -15.59 7.87
CA LEU A 71 -1.97 -16.56 7.36
C LEU A 71 -2.31 -17.66 8.39
N ARG A 72 -1.31 -18.19 9.08
CA ARG A 72 -1.57 -19.17 10.15
C ARG A 72 -2.35 -18.56 11.31
N ARG A 73 -2.01 -17.35 11.71
CA ARG A 73 -2.61 -16.67 12.87
C ARG A 73 -4.05 -16.21 12.62
N PHE A 74 -4.28 -15.56 11.49
CA PHE A 74 -5.55 -14.87 11.21
C PHE A 74 -6.49 -15.71 10.33
N ALA A 75 -5.96 -16.50 9.41
CA ALA A 75 -6.75 -17.33 8.51
C ALA A 75 -6.79 -18.82 8.90
N GLY A 76 -6.05 -19.25 9.94
CA GLY A 76 -6.07 -20.62 10.45
C GLY A 76 -5.44 -21.65 9.49
N LEU A 77 -4.56 -21.23 8.57
CA LEU A 77 -3.84 -22.15 7.70
C LEU A 77 -2.85 -23.01 8.53
N SER A 78 -2.61 -24.23 8.09
CA SER A 78 -1.57 -25.05 8.69
C SER A 78 -0.16 -24.62 8.23
N ALA A 79 0.87 -25.12 8.92
CA ALA A 79 2.25 -24.91 8.50
C ALA A 79 2.53 -25.57 7.14
N GLU A 80 1.95 -26.73 6.88
CA GLU A 80 2.05 -27.47 5.63
C GLU A 80 1.40 -26.70 4.48
N GLN A 81 0.21 -26.12 4.71
CA GLN A 81 -0.48 -25.32 3.70
C GLN A 81 0.32 -24.08 3.30
N THR A 82 0.97 -23.42 4.27
CA THR A 82 1.78 -22.21 3.99
C THR A 82 3.19 -22.53 3.47
N ALA A 83 3.62 -23.79 3.41
CA ALA A 83 4.98 -24.16 3.02
C ALA A 83 5.20 -24.31 1.51
N SER A 84 4.14 -24.52 0.72
CA SER A 84 4.24 -24.85 -0.70
C SER A 84 3.09 -24.30 -1.54
N SER A 85 3.32 -24.15 -2.85
CA SER A 85 2.27 -23.78 -3.80
C SER A 85 1.08 -24.72 -3.78
N ALA A 86 1.33 -26.04 -3.62
CA ALA A 86 0.25 -27.04 -3.54
C ALA A 86 -0.62 -26.84 -2.30
N GLY A 87 -0.02 -26.55 -1.15
CA GLY A 87 -0.75 -26.27 0.09
C GLY A 87 -1.55 -24.94 0.01
N LEU A 88 -1.00 -23.91 -0.63
CA LEU A 88 -1.72 -22.67 -0.86
C LEU A 88 -2.91 -22.85 -1.81
N LEU A 89 -2.75 -23.62 -2.89
CA LEU A 89 -3.86 -23.95 -3.80
C LEU A 89 -4.96 -24.76 -3.11
N GLU A 90 -4.59 -25.67 -2.20
CA GLU A 90 -5.56 -26.35 -1.35
C GLU A 90 -6.33 -25.37 -0.46
N ALA A 91 -5.62 -24.39 0.14
CA ALA A 91 -6.24 -23.36 0.96
C ALA A 91 -7.23 -22.47 0.18
N PHE A 92 -6.93 -22.13 -1.09
CA PHE A 92 -7.87 -21.45 -1.99
C PHE A 92 -9.14 -22.30 -2.20
N ARG A 93 -8.95 -23.57 -2.55
CA ARG A 93 -10.07 -24.50 -2.84
C ARG A 93 -10.97 -24.70 -1.62
N GLU A 94 -10.41 -24.90 -0.43
CA GLU A 94 -11.17 -25.12 0.82
C GLU A 94 -12.02 -23.90 1.18
N ARG A 95 -11.60 -22.69 0.78
CA ARG A 95 -12.30 -21.43 1.06
C ARG A 95 -13.21 -20.97 -0.07
N GLY A 96 -13.25 -21.72 -1.18
CA GLY A 96 -14.01 -21.32 -2.36
C GLY A 96 -13.50 -20.03 -3.02
N LEU A 97 -12.20 -19.75 -2.85
CA LEU A 97 -11.52 -18.61 -3.46
C LEU A 97 -10.88 -19.01 -4.79
N GLU A 98 -10.82 -18.07 -5.74
CA GLU A 98 -10.14 -18.27 -7.02
C GLU A 98 -8.71 -17.72 -6.94
N PRO A 99 -7.67 -18.52 -7.25
CA PRO A 99 -6.31 -18.02 -7.29
C PRO A 99 -6.12 -17.01 -8.43
N PRO A 100 -5.18 -16.05 -8.31
CA PRO A 100 -4.86 -15.14 -9.39
C PRO A 100 -4.47 -15.88 -10.66
N LYS A 101 -4.99 -15.46 -11.82
CA LYS A 101 -4.70 -16.11 -13.10
C LYS A 101 -3.19 -16.18 -13.40
N ALA A 102 -2.47 -15.10 -13.10
CA ALA A 102 -1.02 -15.04 -13.26
C ALA A 102 -0.28 -16.08 -12.39
N ALA A 103 -0.83 -16.40 -11.21
CA ALA A 103 -0.22 -17.39 -10.31
C ALA A 103 -0.37 -18.85 -10.78
N VAL A 104 -1.26 -19.13 -11.73
CA VAL A 104 -1.62 -20.48 -12.19
C VAL A 104 -1.58 -20.61 -13.72
N ALA A 105 -1.08 -19.64 -14.44
CA ALA A 105 -0.98 -19.67 -15.92
C ALA A 105 0.01 -20.74 -16.43
N GLY A 106 0.90 -21.23 -15.57
CA GLY A 106 1.88 -22.29 -15.81
C GLY A 106 2.11 -23.12 -14.55
N GLU A 107 3.37 -23.32 -14.20
CA GLU A 107 3.71 -23.86 -12.86
C GLU A 107 3.25 -22.87 -11.79
N PRO A 108 2.59 -23.36 -10.71
CA PRO A 108 2.05 -22.49 -9.68
C PRO A 108 3.13 -21.64 -8.97
N VAL A 109 2.96 -20.33 -9.02
CA VAL A 109 3.91 -19.37 -8.45
C VAL A 109 3.60 -19.13 -6.98
N TYR A 110 4.48 -19.64 -6.12
CA TYR A 110 4.30 -19.63 -4.67
C TYR A 110 4.03 -18.21 -4.11
N GLY A 111 4.83 -17.25 -4.50
CA GLY A 111 4.74 -15.89 -3.96
C GLY A 111 3.43 -15.17 -4.31
N LEU A 112 2.94 -15.34 -5.54
CA LEU A 112 1.67 -14.76 -5.96
C LEU A 112 0.47 -15.40 -5.23
N LEU A 113 0.53 -16.71 -4.96
CA LEU A 113 -0.51 -17.40 -4.20
C LEU A 113 -0.50 -16.96 -2.73
N LEU A 114 0.70 -16.85 -2.13
CA LEU A 114 0.86 -16.43 -0.73
C LEU A 114 0.33 -15.02 -0.52
N SER A 115 0.70 -14.08 -1.41
CA SER A 115 0.28 -12.68 -1.36
C SER A 115 -1.25 -12.56 -1.47
N ALA A 116 -1.84 -13.19 -2.48
CA ALA A 116 -3.29 -13.11 -2.70
C ALA A 116 -4.11 -13.68 -1.52
N LEU A 117 -3.66 -14.77 -0.90
CA LEU A 117 -4.33 -15.27 0.32
C LEU A 117 -4.14 -14.33 1.50
N PHE A 118 -2.97 -13.70 1.63
CA PHE A 118 -2.72 -12.74 2.69
C PHE A 118 -3.62 -11.51 2.55
N GLU A 119 -3.69 -10.91 1.38
CA GLU A 119 -4.56 -9.77 1.07
C GLU A 119 -6.02 -10.08 1.39
N GLU A 120 -6.52 -11.21 0.91
CA GLU A 120 -7.93 -11.59 1.09
C GLU A 120 -8.29 -11.95 2.54
N LEU A 121 -7.38 -12.62 3.27
CA LEU A 121 -7.71 -13.25 4.53
C LEU A 121 -7.12 -12.58 5.78
N CYS A 122 -6.11 -11.70 5.61
CA CYS A 122 -5.38 -11.18 6.76
C CYS A 122 -5.48 -9.68 6.93
N GLU A 123 -5.44 -8.88 5.87
CA GLU A 123 -5.32 -7.41 5.96
C GLU A 123 -6.41 -6.77 6.82
N ALA A 124 -7.67 -7.20 6.65
CA ALA A 124 -8.81 -6.69 7.42
C ALA A 124 -8.72 -6.96 8.93
N HIS A 125 -7.81 -7.85 9.35
CA HIS A 125 -7.60 -8.21 10.76
C HIS A 125 -6.39 -7.51 11.39
N LEU A 126 -5.65 -6.69 10.64
CA LEU A 126 -4.45 -6.00 11.09
C LEU A 126 -4.79 -4.63 11.71
N ASP A 127 -5.64 -4.64 12.75
CA ASP A 127 -6.06 -3.40 13.41
C ASP A 127 -4.92 -2.72 14.16
N GLN A 128 -4.17 -3.48 15.00
CA GLN A 128 -3.04 -2.96 15.77
C GLN A 128 -1.79 -2.82 14.90
N PRO A 129 -0.85 -1.91 15.24
CA PRO A 129 0.39 -1.79 14.51
C PRO A 129 1.11 -3.14 14.41
N VAL A 130 1.45 -3.52 13.19
CA VAL A 130 2.18 -4.76 12.90
C VAL A 130 2.99 -4.62 11.62
N PHE A 131 4.24 -5.04 11.66
CA PHE A 131 5.05 -5.20 10.46
C PHE A 131 4.81 -6.58 9.85
N ILE A 132 4.42 -6.60 8.59
CA ILE A 132 4.41 -7.82 7.78
C ILE A 132 5.74 -7.89 7.05
N ILE A 133 6.47 -8.97 7.28
CA ILE A 133 7.79 -9.23 6.70
C ILE A 133 7.76 -10.49 5.85
N ASP A 134 8.90 -10.83 5.21
CA ASP A 134 9.03 -12.00 4.35
C ASP A 134 8.09 -11.94 3.15
N HIS A 135 8.11 -10.80 2.46
CA HIS A 135 7.42 -10.63 1.20
C HIS A 135 8.09 -11.46 0.11
N PRO A 136 7.31 -12.18 -0.71
CA PRO A 136 7.85 -12.96 -1.81
C PRO A 136 8.63 -12.12 -2.82
N VAL A 137 9.62 -12.76 -3.41
CA VAL A 137 10.49 -12.14 -4.40
C VAL A 137 9.74 -11.76 -5.68
N GLU A 138 8.70 -12.50 -6.03
CA GLU A 138 7.87 -12.28 -7.22
C GLU A 138 7.11 -10.96 -7.19
N ILE A 139 6.73 -10.51 -6.00
CA ILE A 139 6.02 -9.23 -5.78
C ILE A 139 6.93 -8.11 -5.25
N SER A 140 8.24 -8.35 -5.23
CA SER A 140 9.21 -7.41 -4.64
C SER A 140 10.44 -7.25 -5.55
N PRO A 141 10.26 -6.79 -6.81
CA PRO A 141 11.33 -6.81 -7.82
C PRO A 141 12.50 -5.87 -7.52
N LEU A 142 12.32 -4.86 -6.65
CA LEU A 142 13.34 -3.87 -6.30
C LEU A 142 13.98 -4.14 -4.93
N ALA A 143 13.47 -5.12 -4.19
CA ALA A 143 13.94 -5.43 -2.86
C ALA A 143 15.04 -6.51 -2.87
N LYS A 144 16.00 -6.34 -1.97
CA LYS A 144 17.07 -7.31 -1.78
C LYS A 144 16.54 -8.63 -1.25
N GLN A 145 17.01 -9.73 -1.84
CA GLN A 145 16.64 -11.08 -1.45
C GLN A 145 17.27 -11.46 -0.11
N LYS A 146 16.53 -12.18 0.74
CA LYS A 146 17.05 -12.69 2.01
C LYS A 146 18.09 -13.78 1.77
N PRO A 147 19.26 -13.70 2.41
CA PRO A 147 20.28 -14.75 2.28
C PRO A 147 19.89 -16.07 2.94
N THR A 148 18.98 -16.02 3.92
CA THR A 148 18.52 -17.20 4.69
C THR A 148 17.44 -18.00 3.99
N ASP A 149 16.59 -17.34 3.18
CA ASP A 149 15.56 -17.98 2.36
C ASP A 149 15.33 -17.14 1.09
N PRO A 150 15.87 -17.58 -0.04
CA PRO A 150 15.84 -16.81 -1.29
C PRO A 150 14.43 -16.66 -1.92
N ARG A 151 13.41 -17.28 -1.38
CA ARG A 151 12.02 -17.04 -1.81
C ARG A 151 11.49 -15.70 -1.35
N PHE A 152 12.13 -15.10 -0.34
CA PHE A 152 11.67 -13.88 0.31
C PHE A 152 12.68 -12.73 0.18
N THR A 153 12.19 -11.53 0.41
CA THR A 153 12.97 -10.30 0.38
C THR A 153 13.10 -9.67 1.77
N GLU A 154 14.10 -8.83 1.93
CA GLU A 154 14.30 -7.94 3.07
C GLU A 154 13.35 -6.74 2.92
N ARG A 155 12.03 -6.95 3.09
CA ARG A 155 10.95 -5.98 2.93
C ARG A 155 9.97 -6.10 4.08
N PHE A 156 9.40 -4.97 4.46
CA PHE A 156 8.22 -4.93 5.31
C PHE A 156 7.14 -4.02 4.73
N GLU A 157 5.92 -4.31 5.11
CA GLU A 157 4.81 -3.37 5.07
C GLU A 157 4.29 -3.18 6.50
N LEU A 158 4.06 -1.93 6.90
CA LEU A 158 3.45 -1.61 8.19
C LEU A 158 1.94 -1.46 8.02
N TYR A 159 1.19 -2.23 8.78
CA TYR A 159 -0.26 -2.10 8.87
C TYR A 159 -0.68 -1.49 10.19
N ILE A 160 -1.63 -0.55 10.14
CA ILE A 160 -2.31 0.04 11.29
C ILE A 160 -3.77 0.30 10.90
N GLY A 161 -4.72 -0.12 11.73
CA GLY A 161 -6.15 0.13 11.49
C GLY A 161 -6.70 -0.54 10.24
N GLY A 162 -6.10 -1.68 9.82
CA GLY A 162 -6.46 -2.42 8.60
C GLY A 162 -6.00 -1.72 7.31
N MET A 163 -5.00 -0.86 7.38
CA MET A 163 -4.44 -0.15 6.21
C MET A 163 -2.92 -0.26 6.22
N GLU A 164 -2.34 -0.45 5.04
CA GLU A 164 -0.90 -0.27 4.81
C GLU A 164 -0.55 1.21 4.99
N ILE A 165 0.35 1.50 5.94
CA ILE A 165 0.81 2.84 6.29
C ILE A 165 2.19 3.14 5.73
N ALA A 166 3.08 2.14 5.74
CA ALA A 166 4.43 2.28 5.22
C ALA A 166 4.88 0.99 4.51
N ASN A 167 5.79 1.15 3.56
CA ASN A 167 6.43 0.09 2.81
C ASN A 167 7.92 0.41 2.70
N ALA A 168 8.77 -0.53 3.08
CA ALA A 168 10.20 -0.33 3.07
C ALA A 168 10.95 -1.64 2.79
N PHE A 169 12.15 -1.50 2.24
CA PHE A 169 13.01 -2.64 1.99
C PHE A 169 14.50 -2.26 1.97
N SER A 170 15.35 -3.28 2.18
CA SER A 170 16.74 -3.16 1.77
C SER A 170 16.79 -3.12 0.25
N GLU A 171 17.41 -2.09 -0.30
CA GLU A 171 17.46 -1.86 -1.74
C GLU A 171 18.27 -2.94 -2.46
N LEU A 172 17.75 -3.44 -3.56
CA LEU A 172 18.50 -4.28 -4.47
C LEU A 172 19.53 -3.39 -5.22
N ASN A 173 20.80 -3.55 -4.88
CA ASN A 173 21.89 -2.74 -5.43
C ASN A 173 22.83 -3.50 -6.36
N ASP A 174 22.52 -4.75 -6.71
CA ASP A 174 23.23 -5.57 -7.69
C ASP A 174 22.59 -5.37 -9.08
N PRO A 175 23.30 -4.76 -10.06
CA PRO A 175 22.74 -4.46 -11.37
C PRO A 175 22.38 -5.71 -12.18
N ASP A 176 23.16 -6.80 -12.05
CA ASP A 176 22.89 -8.04 -12.80
C ASP A 176 21.61 -8.71 -12.29
N VAL A 177 21.45 -8.80 -10.96
CA VAL A 177 20.24 -9.33 -10.34
C VAL A 177 19.04 -8.45 -10.66
N GLN A 178 19.21 -7.13 -10.67
CA GLN A 178 18.10 -6.21 -11.02
C GLN A 178 17.66 -6.37 -12.48
N ALA A 179 18.61 -6.55 -13.40
CA ALA A 179 18.28 -6.81 -14.82
C ALA A 179 17.49 -8.12 -14.97
N GLU A 180 17.88 -9.19 -14.26
CA GLU A 180 17.14 -10.45 -14.25
C GLU A 180 15.71 -10.28 -13.70
N ARG A 181 15.53 -9.50 -12.63
CA ARG A 181 14.20 -9.19 -12.06
C ARG A 181 13.31 -8.46 -13.06
N PHE A 182 13.84 -7.46 -13.75
CA PHE A 182 13.08 -6.75 -14.79
C PHE A 182 12.70 -7.64 -15.96
N LEU A 183 13.55 -8.59 -16.37
CA LEU A 183 13.20 -9.56 -17.40
C LEU A 183 12.08 -10.50 -16.94
N GLN A 184 12.10 -10.94 -15.68
CA GLN A 184 11.02 -11.74 -15.09
C GLN A 184 9.69 -10.97 -15.06
N GLN A 185 9.74 -9.68 -14.66
CA GLN A 185 8.57 -8.79 -14.67
C GLN A 185 8.02 -8.58 -16.09
N LEU A 186 8.90 -8.42 -17.09
CA LEU A 186 8.47 -8.29 -18.48
C LEU A 186 7.73 -9.54 -18.96
N ALA A 187 8.24 -10.73 -18.65
CA ALA A 187 7.57 -12.00 -18.99
C ALA A 187 6.21 -12.14 -18.27
N ALA A 188 6.11 -11.76 -17.01
CA ALA A 188 4.85 -11.74 -16.25
C ALA A 188 3.83 -10.78 -16.89
N ARG A 189 4.27 -9.60 -17.34
CA ARG A 189 3.44 -8.63 -18.04
C ARG A 189 2.91 -9.16 -19.38
N GLU A 190 3.74 -9.84 -20.16
CA GLU A 190 3.32 -10.49 -21.42
C GLU A 190 2.31 -11.62 -21.15
N ALA A 191 2.39 -12.27 -19.98
CA ALA A 191 1.42 -13.26 -19.54
C ALA A 191 0.13 -12.65 -18.95
N GLY A 192 0.01 -11.30 -18.90
CA GLY A 192 -1.21 -10.59 -18.52
C GLY A 192 -1.20 -9.96 -17.13
N ASP A 193 -0.06 -9.91 -16.47
CA ASP A 193 0.11 -9.14 -15.24
C ASP A 193 0.20 -7.63 -15.54
N GLY A 194 -0.87 -6.90 -15.26
CA GLY A 194 -0.96 -5.46 -15.54
C GLY A 194 -0.10 -4.58 -14.62
N GLU A 195 0.33 -5.11 -13.47
CA GLU A 195 1.13 -4.39 -12.47
C GLU A 195 2.63 -4.59 -12.67
N ALA A 196 3.03 -5.59 -13.46
CA ALA A 196 4.42 -5.89 -13.70
C ALA A 196 5.18 -4.74 -14.37
N HIS A 197 6.38 -4.49 -13.89
CA HIS A 197 7.26 -3.40 -14.35
C HIS A 197 7.75 -3.60 -15.79
N ARG A 198 8.07 -2.49 -16.45
CA ARG A 198 8.81 -2.52 -17.72
C ARG A 198 10.31 -2.62 -17.41
N PHE A 199 11.08 -3.12 -18.39
CA PHE A 199 12.54 -3.09 -18.29
C PHE A 199 13.04 -1.65 -18.34
N ASP A 200 13.76 -1.22 -17.30
CA ASP A 200 14.37 0.10 -17.20
C ASP A 200 15.91 -0.02 -17.30
N ALA A 201 16.41 0.18 -18.51
CA ALA A 201 17.85 0.10 -18.78
C ALA A 201 18.65 1.25 -18.14
N ASP A 202 18.03 2.42 -17.95
CA ASP A 202 18.69 3.56 -17.32
C ASP A 202 18.84 3.35 -15.81
N TYR A 203 17.84 2.73 -15.19
CA TYR A 203 17.93 2.33 -13.79
C TYR A 203 19.04 1.30 -13.55
N VAL A 204 19.11 0.24 -14.37
CA VAL A 204 20.20 -0.76 -14.28
C VAL A 204 21.57 -0.10 -14.44
N ARG A 205 21.72 0.75 -15.46
CA ARG A 205 22.97 1.51 -15.68
C ARG A 205 23.31 2.42 -14.50
N ALA A 206 22.33 3.01 -13.82
CA ALA A 206 22.57 3.80 -12.62
C ALA A 206 23.13 2.95 -11.48
N LEU A 207 22.65 1.72 -11.30
CA LEU A 207 23.17 0.78 -10.29
C LEU A 207 24.62 0.38 -10.56
N GLU A 208 25.05 0.28 -11.83
CA GLU A 208 26.44 0.00 -12.22
C GLU A 208 27.45 1.06 -11.71
N HIS A 209 26.97 2.24 -11.30
CA HIS A 209 27.78 3.31 -10.71
C HIS A 209 27.98 3.14 -9.20
N ALA A 210 27.82 1.91 -8.69
CA ALA A 210 28.11 1.50 -7.33
C ALA A 210 27.19 2.15 -6.27
N MET A 211 25.88 1.91 -6.37
CA MET A 211 24.95 2.22 -5.30
C MET A 211 25.37 1.51 -4.00
N PRO A 212 25.59 2.22 -2.88
CA PRO A 212 25.90 1.57 -1.62
C PRO A 212 24.72 0.74 -1.12
N PRO A 213 24.92 -0.23 -0.22
CA PRO A 213 23.82 -0.82 0.51
C PRO A 213 22.96 0.28 1.16
N ALA A 214 21.66 0.22 0.98
CA ALA A 214 20.75 1.23 1.49
C ALA A 214 19.40 0.59 1.84
N GLY A 215 18.68 1.22 2.77
CA GLY A 215 17.28 0.98 3.00
C GLY A 215 16.45 2.15 2.48
N GLY A 216 15.35 1.86 1.80
CA GLY A 216 14.37 2.84 1.32
C GLY A 216 13.00 2.63 1.93
N GLU A 217 12.31 3.71 2.24
CA GLU A 217 10.98 3.67 2.86
C GLU A 217 10.06 4.73 2.28
N GLY A 218 8.79 4.34 2.10
CA GLY A 218 7.68 5.23 1.81
C GLY A 218 6.61 5.15 2.90
N VAL A 219 6.21 6.30 3.44
CA VAL A 219 5.14 6.43 4.44
C VAL A 219 3.98 7.22 3.86
N GLY A 220 2.78 6.64 3.86
CA GLY A 220 1.54 7.27 3.39
C GLY A 220 1.03 8.32 4.38
N ILE A 221 1.33 9.59 4.15
CA ILE A 221 0.98 10.69 5.05
C ILE A 221 -0.53 10.87 5.19
N ASP A 222 -1.27 10.75 4.09
CA ASP A 222 -2.73 10.88 4.15
C ASP A 222 -3.37 9.76 4.97
N ARG A 223 -2.93 8.50 4.78
CA ARG A 223 -3.43 7.37 5.58
C ARG A 223 -3.05 7.51 7.06
N LEU A 224 -1.83 7.96 7.35
CA LEU A 224 -1.42 8.24 8.72
C LEU A 224 -2.27 9.35 9.34
N THR A 225 -2.58 10.41 8.57
CA THR A 225 -3.46 11.49 8.99
C THR A 225 -4.89 11.01 9.24
N MET A 226 -5.41 10.06 8.44
CA MET A 226 -6.72 9.44 8.69
C MET A 226 -6.77 8.80 10.09
N ILE A 227 -5.72 8.07 10.48
CA ILE A 227 -5.63 7.41 11.78
C ILE A 227 -5.62 8.44 12.91
N PHE A 228 -4.74 9.46 12.83
CA PHE A 228 -4.60 10.47 13.89
C PHE A 228 -5.83 11.37 14.02
N ALA A 229 -6.54 11.62 12.93
CA ALA A 229 -7.74 12.46 12.91
C ALA A 229 -9.07 11.67 13.04
N ASP A 230 -9.01 10.37 13.23
CA ASP A 230 -10.16 9.44 13.22
C ASP A 230 -11.08 9.66 12.01
N ARG A 231 -10.50 9.61 10.78
CA ARG A 231 -11.23 9.77 9.54
C ARG A 231 -11.32 8.45 8.77
N ALA A 232 -12.54 8.11 8.37
CA ALA A 232 -12.80 6.86 7.67
C ALA A 232 -12.45 6.88 6.19
N SER A 233 -12.31 8.08 5.59
CA SER A 233 -12.03 8.26 4.16
C SER A 233 -10.84 9.18 3.93
N ILE A 234 -9.98 8.81 2.98
CA ILE A 234 -8.84 9.61 2.55
C ILE A 234 -9.27 11.00 2.04
N ARG A 235 -10.48 11.12 1.50
CA ARG A 235 -11.04 12.39 1.04
C ARG A 235 -11.27 13.40 2.17
N ASP A 236 -11.39 12.93 3.41
CA ASP A 236 -11.62 13.79 4.58
C ASP A 236 -10.31 14.48 5.04
N VAL A 237 -9.16 14.02 4.56
CA VAL A 237 -7.83 14.53 4.93
C VAL A 237 -7.06 15.16 3.78
N ILE A 238 -7.51 14.99 2.54
CA ILE A 238 -6.95 15.64 1.35
C ILE A 238 -7.66 16.97 1.14
N LEU A 239 -6.90 18.08 0.97
CA LEU A 239 -7.47 19.43 0.82
C LEU A 239 -8.33 19.57 -0.43
N PHE A 240 -7.94 18.94 -1.54
CA PHE A 240 -8.64 19.01 -2.83
C PHE A 240 -8.84 17.60 -3.40
N PRO A 241 -9.73 16.78 -2.80
CA PRO A 241 -9.96 15.42 -3.28
C PRO A 241 -10.64 15.42 -4.65
N LEU A 242 -10.36 14.41 -5.46
CA LEU A 242 -11.06 14.21 -6.73
C LEU A 242 -12.53 13.90 -6.46
N LEU A 243 -13.41 14.78 -6.91
CA LEU A 243 -14.86 14.63 -6.81
C LEU A 243 -15.45 14.17 -8.15
N ARG A 244 -16.63 13.58 -8.11
CA ARG A 244 -17.39 13.34 -9.35
C ARG A 244 -17.74 14.66 -9.98
N PRO A 245 -17.61 14.83 -11.32
CA PRO A 245 -18.11 16.00 -11.99
C PRO A 245 -19.58 16.24 -11.67
N GLU A 246 -19.95 17.47 -11.34
CA GLU A 246 -21.34 17.85 -11.27
C GLU A 246 -22.00 17.67 -12.64
N ARG A 247 -23.24 17.18 -12.67
CA ARG A 247 -23.95 17.08 -13.94
C ARG A 247 -24.20 18.49 -14.46
N ALA A 248 -23.87 18.73 -15.71
CA ALA A 248 -24.04 20.04 -16.36
C ALA A 248 -25.50 20.55 -16.33
N ASP A 249 -26.46 19.64 -16.13
CA ASP A 249 -27.90 19.96 -16.04
C ASP A 249 -28.31 20.65 -14.74
N ALA A 250 -27.42 20.72 -13.73
CA ALA A 250 -27.62 21.49 -12.50
C ALA A 250 -26.98 22.91 -12.58
N ALA A 251 -26.42 23.26 -13.74
CA ALA A 251 -25.78 24.54 -13.96
C ALA A 251 -26.82 25.63 -14.20
N PHE A 252 -26.98 26.45 -13.19
CA PHE A 252 -27.41 27.83 -13.31
C PHE A 252 -28.76 28.09 -14.00
N GLU A 253 -29.87 27.92 -13.29
CA GLU A 253 -31.02 28.76 -13.56
C GLU A 253 -30.62 30.17 -13.20
N PRO A 254 -30.52 31.11 -14.18
CA PRO A 254 -30.26 32.49 -13.85
C PRO A 254 -31.42 33.01 -13.01
N ALA A 255 -31.09 33.75 -11.93
CA ALA A 255 -32.10 34.36 -11.09
C ALA A 255 -33.14 35.10 -11.94
N PRO A 256 -34.44 34.96 -11.65
CA PRO A 256 -35.49 35.65 -12.43
C PRO A 256 -35.17 37.16 -12.47
N GLN A 257 -35.09 37.70 -13.69
CA GLN A 257 -34.89 39.16 -13.86
C GLN A 257 -36.05 39.90 -13.19
N PRO A 258 -35.76 40.95 -12.43
CA PRO A 258 -36.81 41.76 -11.84
C PRO A 258 -37.72 42.31 -12.95
N ALA A 259 -39.02 42.12 -12.77
CA ALA A 259 -40.05 42.58 -13.70
C ALA A 259 -39.85 44.08 -14.00
N THR A 260 -39.60 44.41 -15.25
CA THR A 260 -39.61 45.80 -15.72
C THR A 260 -40.98 46.39 -15.48
N GLN A 261 -41.06 47.34 -14.56
CA GLN A 261 -42.30 48.13 -14.40
C GLN A 261 -42.59 48.84 -15.72
N PRO A 262 -43.85 48.81 -16.17
CA PRO A 262 -44.27 49.59 -17.34
C PRO A 262 -44.11 51.08 -17.06
N ALA A 263 -43.52 51.80 -17.98
CA ALA A 263 -43.43 53.24 -17.95
C ALA A 263 -44.86 53.85 -17.91
N THR A 264 -45.17 54.60 -16.85
CA THR A 264 -46.39 55.39 -16.81
C THR A 264 -46.20 56.56 -17.76
N ASP A 265 -46.91 56.52 -18.87
CA ASP A 265 -47.11 57.66 -19.73
C ASP A 265 -47.79 58.81 -18.96
N ALA A 266 -47.05 59.85 -18.66
CA ALA A 266 -47.65 61.13 -18.23
C ALA A 266 -47.83 61.93 -19.48
N ALA A 267 -49.01 61.79 -20.11
CA ALA A 267 -49.54 62.73 -21.06
C ALA A 267 -50.50 63.68 -20.33
N GLY A 268 -50.36 64.90 -20.49
CA GLY A 268 -51.48 65.80 -20.19
C GLY A 268 -51.16 67.14 -19.64
N GLY A 269 -51.34 68.17 -20.43
CA GLY A 269 -51.61 69.51 -20.02
C GLY A 269 -50.71 70.60 -20.52
#